data_f8fce169da210fdab5509d877f90435c
#
_entry.id   f8fce169da210fdab5509d877f90435c
#
_cell.length_a   1.000
_cell.length_b   1.000
_cell.length_c   1.000
_cell.angle_alpha   90.00
_cell.angle_beta   90.00
_cell.angle_gamma   90.00
#
_symmetry.space_group_name_H-M   'P 1'
#
loop_
_entity.id
_entity.type
_entity.pdbx_description
1 polymer ?
#
loop_
_entity_poly.entity_id
_entity_poly.type
_entity_poly.pdbx_seq_one_letter_code
_entity_poly.pdbx_strand_id
1 'polypeptide(L)' 'MRNDWILDVLADLQSFARKNGMDALAEQLGDTKIIAAA' A
#
# COMPACT_ATOMS: atom_id res chain seq x y z
N MET A 1 9.68 -12.78 -7.35
CA MET A 1 8.30 -12.95 -7.80
C MET A 1 8.00 -11.92 -8.88
N ARG A 2 7.27 -12.30 -9.91
CA ARG A 2 7.09 -11.42 -11.06
C ARG A 2 6.17 -10.23 -10.82
N ASN A 3 5.43 -10.26 -9.71
CA ASN A 3 4.50 -9.17 -9.38
C ASN A 3 4.98 -8.30 -8.22
N ASP A 4 6.28 -8.32 -7.95
CA ASP A 4 6.82 -7.53 -6.84
C ASP A 4 6.61 -6.04 -7.00
N TRP A 5 6.49 -5.58 -8.24
CA TRP A 5 6.24 -4.17 -8.52
C TRP A 5 4.98 -3.65 -7.85
N ILE A 6 3.97 -4.51 -7.66
CA ILE A 6 2.72 -4.07 -7.05
C ILE A 6 2.92 -3.71 -5.58
N LEU A 7 3.85 -4.37 -4.91
CA LEU A 7 4.15 -4.04 -3.52
C LEU A 7 4.75 -2.64 -3.41
N ASP A 8 5.60 -2.28 -4.36
CA ASP A 8 6.19 -0.94 -4.40
C ASP A 8 5.11 0.11 -4.67
N VAL A 9 4.20 -0.18 -5.59
CA VAL A 9 3.09 0.73 -5.91
C VAL A 9 2.20 0.93 -4.69
N LEU A 10 1.86 -0.16 -4.01
CA LEU A 10 1.01 -0.08 -2.83
C LEU A 10 1.69 0.70 -1.70
N ALA A 11 3.00 0.52 -1.55
CA ALA A 11 3.76 1.28 -0.55
C ALA A 11 3.75 2.76 -0.85
N ASP A 12 3.90 3.13 -2.13
CA ASP A 12 3.87 4.53 -2.55
C ASP A 12 2.49 5.13 -2.32
N LEU A 13 1.43 4.40 -2.65
CA LEU A 13 0.07 4.87 -2.42
C LEU A 13 -0.21 5.03 -0.93
N GLN A 14 0.27 4.11 -0.11
CA GLN A 14 0.11 4.21 1.33
C GLN A 14 0.77 5.48 1.87
N SER A 15 1.97 5.76 1.41
CA SER A 15 2.72 6.95 1.79
C SER A 15 1.97 8.21 1.37
N PHE A 16 1.47 8.24 0.15
CA PHE A 16 0.70 9.35 -0.37
C PHE A 16 -0.57 9.59 0.46
N ALA A 17 -1.29 8.52 0.76
CA ALA A 17 -2.52 8.61 1.54
C ALA A 17 -2.23 9.19 2.92
N ARG A 18 -1.15 8.73 3.56
CA ARG A 18 -0.78 9.21 4.88
C ARG A 18 -0.43 10.69 4.86
N LYS A 19 0.33 11.12 3.86
CA LYS A 19 0.74 12.53 3.73
C LYS A 19 -0.43 13.45 3.46
N ASN A 20 -1.49 12.94 2.89
CA ASN A 20 -2.67 13.72 2.51
C ASN A 20 -3.84 13.55 3.48
N GLY A 21 -3.57 13.02 4.66
CA GLY A 21 -4.57 12.92 5.72
C GLY A 21 -5.62 11.83 5.50
N MET A 22 -5.35 10.90 4.59
CA MET A 22 -6.24 9.78 4.32
C MET A 22 -5.81 8.57 5.13
N ASP A 23 -5.90 8.69 6.45
CA ASP A 23 -5.33 7.69 7.36
C ASP A 23 -6.02 6.33 7.24
N ALA A 24 -7.33 6.32 7.08
CA ALA A 24 -8.06 5.06 6.92
C ALA A 24 -7.65 4.35 5.63
N LEU A 25 -7.47 5.10 4.55
CA LEU A 25 -7.01 4.53 3.29
C LEU A 25 -5.59 4.00 3.43
N ALA A 26 -4.73 4.75 4.08
CA ALA A 26 -3.35 4.32 4.30
C ALA A 26 -3.31 2.99 5.07
N GLU A 27 -4.17 2.85 6.06
CA GLU A 27 -4.26 1.62 6.85
C GLU A 27 -4.72 0.45 6.00
N GLN A 28 -5.75 0.67 5.19
CA GLN A 28 -6.26 -0.39 4.30
C GLN A 28 -5.23 -0.77 3.24
N LEU A 29 -4.45 0.18 2.76
CA LEU A 29 -3.38 -0.12 1.81
C LEU A 29 -2.29 -0.96 2.47
N GLY A 30 -2.03 -0.75 3.74
CA GLY A 30 -1.10 -1.59 4.50
C GLY A 30 -1.57 -3.04 4.53
N ASP A 31 -2.85 -3.25 4.81
CA ASP A 31 -3.44 -4.59 4.80
C ASP A 31 -3.40 -5.20 3.41
N THR A 32 -3.69 -4.38 2.40
CA THR A 32 -3.65 -4.83 1.01
C THR A 32 -2.26 -5.30 0.61
N LYS A 33 -1.22 -4.63 1.10
CA LYS A 33 0.16 -5.05 0.85
C LYS A 33 0.42 -6.45 1.37
N ILE A 34 -0.09 -6.74 2.56
CA ILE A 34 0.08 -8.06 3.16
C ILE A 34 -0.61 -9.13 2.31
N ILE A 35 -1.81 -8.83 1.84
CA ILE A 35 -2.56 -9.74 0.97
C ILE A 35 -1.79 -9.94 -0.34
N ALA A 36 -1.27 -8.87 -0.91
CA ALA A 36 -0.57 -8.95 -2.19
C ALA A 36 0.74 -9.74 -2.06
N ALA A 37 1.37 -9.73 -0.89
CA ALA A 37 2.61 -10.46 -0.65
C ALA A 37 2.38 -11.96 -0.42
N ALA A 38 1.17 -12.35 -0.11
CA ALA A 38 0.83 -13.77 0.10
C ALA A 38 0.75 -14.55 -1.23
#